data_fcbe8be09a60ad422786be7a6aa57f3d
#
_entry.id   fcbe8be09a60ad422786be7a6aa57f3d
#
_cell.length_a   1.000
_cell.length_b   1.000
_cell.length_c   1.000
_cell.angle_alpha   90.00
_cell.angle_beta   90.00
_cell.angle_gamma   90.00
#
_symmetry.space_group_name_H-M   'P 1'
#
loop_
_entity.id
_entity.type
_entity.pdbx_description
1 polymer ?
#
loop_
_entity_poly.entity_id
_entity_poly.type
_entity_poly.pdbx_seq_one_letter_code
_entity_poly.pdbx_strand_id
1 'polypeptide(L)'
;KDGEWTMQELSGLCLKLATLCQTDSTLSLSEHFHDASNSVIDTSRTVSRRTSIVITGIRQGDSLVNFLWDDGVYTTVSTPIAGASRPGTGDIFASILAADAVRGETLLSSVQKAANFVGLCIAGSEKAGTPVQEGVVFEKYLAALL
;
A
#
# COMPACT_ATOMS: atom_id res chain seq x y z
N LYS A 1 -4.78 19.71 13.89
CA LYS A 1 -5.26 20.36 12.67
C LYS A 1 -6.30 19.45 12.04
N ASP A 2 -7.56 19.69 12.34
CA ASP A 2 -8.71 18.96 11.77
C ASP A 2 -8.99 19.48 10.36
N GLY A 3 -8.01 19.39 9.46
CA GLY A 3 -8.09 19.87 8.09
C GLY A 3 -8.07 18.71 7.12
N GLU A 4 -8.98 18.68 6.18
CA GLU A 4 -8.92 17.77 5.05
C GLU A 4 -7.61 17.98 4.27
N TRP A 5 -6.91 16.90 3.98
CA TRP A 5 -5.71 16.93 3.16
C TRP A 5 -6.07 17.29 1.71
N THR A 6 -5.40 18.28 1.16
CA THR A 6 -5.52 18.59 -0.27
C THR A 6 -4.65 17.65 -1.10
N MET A 7 -5.01 17.44 -2.35
CA MET A 7 -4.21 16.64 -3.30
C MET A 7 -2.80 17.19 -3.46
N GLN A 8 -2.63 18.51 -3.37
CA GLN A 8 -1.33 19.16 -3.47
C GLN A 8 -0.44 18.87 -2.25
N GLU A 9 -0.99 18.85 -1.04
CA GLU A 9 -0.27 18.50 0.19
C GLU A 9 0.16 17.04 0.17
N LEU A 10 -0.72 16.11 -0.24
CA LEU A 10 -0.44 14.68 -0.36
C LEU A 10 0.65 14.42 -1.42
N SER A 11 0.55 15.06 -2.59
CA SER A 11 1.55 14.94 -3.65
C SER A 11 2.92 15.46 -3.18
N GLY A 12 2.96 16.61 -2.48
CA GLY A 12 4.18 17.16 -1.91
C GLY A 12 4.81 16.27 -0.84
N LEU A 13 3.99 15.59 -0.02
CA LEU A 13 4.46 14.62 0.97
C LEU A 13 5.07 13.40 0.29
N CYS A 14 4.40 12.84 -0.71
CA CYS A 14 4.92 11.68 -1.46
C CYS A 14 6.24 11.99 -2.15
N LEU A 15 6.37 13.16 -2.76
CA LEU A 15 7.63 13.58 -3.39
C LEU A 15 8.78 13.64 -2.37
N LYS A 16 8.54 14.19 -1.17
CA LYS A 16 9.54 14.21 -0.09
C LYS A 16 9.93 12.82 0.38
N LEU A 17 8.94 11.93 0.58
CA LEU A 17 9.18 10.54 0.99
C LEU A 17 9.95 9.77 -0.08
N ALA A 18 9.58 9.92 -1.35
CA ALA A 18 10.30 9.28 -2.45
C ALA A 18 11.76 9.76 -2.54
N THR A 19 12.01 11.07 -2.35
CA THR A 19 13.36 11.61 -2.32
C THR A 19 14.20 11.03 -1.18
N LEU A 20 13.61 10.89 0.02
CA LEU A 20 14.29 10.26 1.16
C LEU A 20 14.63 8.79 0.90
N CYS A 21 13.70 8.03 0.29
CA CYS A 21 13.93 6.64 -0.06
C CYS A 21 15.00 6.46 -1.17
N GLN A 22 15.19 7.45 -2.03
CA GLN A 22 16.21 7.41 -3.10
C GLN A 22 17.60 7.78 -2.59
N THR A 23 17.73 8.64 -1.59
CA THR A 23 19.04 9.04 -1.03
C THR A 23 19.77 7.92 -0.30
N ASP A 24 19.03 6.94 0.25
CA ASP A 24 19.64 5.74 0.86
C ASP A 24 20.14 4.69 -0.15
N SER A 25 19.81 4.84 -1.42
CA SER A 25 20.22 3.88 -2.47
C SER A 25 21.63 4.11 -3.03
N THR A 26 22.38 5.10 -2.52
CA THR A 26 23.80 5.30 -2.82
C THR A 26 24.76 4.51 -1.91
N LEU A 27 24.26 3.61 -1.08
CA LEU A 27 25.09 2.57 -0.49
C LEU A 27 25.53 1.63 -1.63
N SER A 28 26.69 1.95 -2.20
CA SER A 28 27.40 1.04 -3.09
C SER A 28 27.68 -0.23 -2.29
N LEU A 29 26.94 -1.29 -2.55
CA LEU A 29 27.31 -2.64 -2.16
C LEU A 29 28.53 -3.04 -2.98
N SER A 30 29.68 -2.48 -2.66
CA SER A 30 30.98 -3.00 -3.04
C SER A 30 31.38 -4.06 -2.00
N GLU A 31 30.53 -5.04 -1.75
CA GLU A 31 30.95 -6.25 -1.07
C GLU A 31 31.38 -7.25 -2.15
N HIS A 32 32.68 -7.45 -2.22
CA HIS A 32 33.31 -8.48 -3.02
C HIS A 32 32.92 -9.86 -2.44
N PHE A 33 31.91 -10.48 -3.03
CA PHE A 33 31.74 -11.91 -2.90
C PHE A 33 32.71 -12.58 -3.90
N HIS A 34 33.83 -13.06 -3.37
CA HIS A 34 34.69 -14.01 -4.09
C HIS A 34 33.96 -15.37 -4.10
N ASP A 35 33.23 -15.66 -5.15
CA ASP A 35 32.87 -17.04 -5.45
C ASP A 35 33.90 -17.64 -6.39
N ALA A 36 34.33 -18.85 -6.06
CA ALA A 36 35.43 -19.57 -6.72
C ALA A 36 35.07 -20.16 -8.11
N SER A 37 33.98 -19.72 -8.69
CA SER A 37 33.61 -20.08 -10.06
C SER A 37 33.66 -18.82 -10.95
N ASN A 38 34.56 -18.86 -11.91
CA ASN A 38 35.01 -17.82 -12.82
C ASN A 38 33.91 -17.32 -13.79
N SER A 39 32.73 -16.92 -13.28
CA SER A 39 31.69 -16.20 -14.02
C SER A 39 31.68 -14.74 -13.58
N VAL A 40 32.12 -13.86 -14.47
CA VAL A 40 31.98 -12.41 -14.31
C VAL A 40 30.48 -12.11 -14.29
N ILE A 41 29.91 -11.98 -13.08
CA ILE A 41 28.57 -11.41 -12.92
C ILE A 41 28.73 -9.91 -13.15
N ASP A 42 28.21 -9.43 -14.28
CA ASP A 42 28.10 -8.00 -14.57
C ASP A 42 27.18 -7.35 -13.54
N THR A 43 27.76 -6.76 -12.49
CA THR A 43 27.07 -6.04 -11.42
C THR A 43 26.66 -4.61 -11.83
N SER A 44 26.79 -4.26 -13.10
CA SER A 44 26.38 -2.95 -13.64
C SER A 44 24.85 -2.81 -13.83
N ARG A 45 24.04 -3.81 -13.41
CA ARG A 45 22.61 -3.64 -13.32
C ARG A 45 22.28 -2.68 -12.17
N THR A 46 22.24 -1.40 -12.49
CA THR A 46 21.59 -0.39 -11.66
C THR A 46 20.12 -0.80 -11.57
N VAL A 47 19.75 -1.49 -10.49
CA VAL A 47 18.35 -1.75 -10.19
C VAL A 47 17.74 -0.39 -9.85
N SER A 48 17.10 0.22 -10.83
CA SER A 48 16.25 1.39 -10.58
C SER A 48 15.18 0.97 -9.59
N ARG A 49 15.37 1.31 -8.33
CA ARG A 49 14.36 1.06 -7.29
C ARG A 49 13.22 2.02 -7.52
N ARG A 50 12.16 1.53 -8.15
CA ARG A 50 10.90 2.26 -8.21
C ARG A 50 10.32 2.29 -6.81
N THR A 51 10.07 3.47 -6.31
CA THR A 51 9.38 3.66 -5.04
C THR A 51 7.94 4.03 -5.33
N SER A 52 7.01 3.23 -4.86
CA SER A 52 5.59 3.53 -4.90
C SER A 52 5.10 3.83 -3.49
N ILE A 53 4.22 4.80 -3.33
CA ILE A 53 3.70 5.24 -2.03
C ILE A 53 2.18 5.17 -2.05
N VAL A 54 1.62 4.59 -1.00
CA VAL A 54 0.16 4.58 -0.79
C VAL A 54 -0.14 5.20 0.57
N ILE A 55 -0.98 6.23 0.58
CA ILE A 55 -1.52 6.84 1.80
C ILE A 55 -2.98 6.42 1.90
N THR A 56 -3.31 5.64 2.93
CA THR A 56 -4.62 5.01 3.07
C THR A 56 -5.51 5.72 4.07
N GLY A 57 -6.82 5.54 3.94
CA GLY A 57 -7.80 5.90 4.97
C GLY A 57 -8.04 7.40 5.11
N ILE A 58 -7.80 8.20 4.08
CA ILE A 58 -8.08 9.63 4.09
C ILE A 58 -9.59 9.82 4.00
N ARG A 59 -10.20 10.37 5.05
CA ARG A 59 -11.63 10.63 5.05
C ARG A 59 -11.96 11.89 4.24
N GLN A 60 -12.88 11.75 3.28
CA GLN A 60 -13.46 12.84 2.52
C GLN A 60 -14.98 12.67 2.48
N GLY A 61 -15.70 13.43 3.31
CA GLY A 61 -17.14 13.28 3.47
C GLY A 61 -17.52 11.87 3.90
N ASP A 62 -18.34 11.19 3.09
CA ASP A 62 -18.82 9.82 3.32
C ASP A 62 -17.94 8.76 2.63
N SER A 63 -16.77 9.14 2.17
CA SER A 63 -15.84 8.24 1.48
C SER A 63 -14.49 8.17 2.19
N LEU A 64 -13.83 7.01 2.02
CA LEU A 64 -12.41 6.83 2.28
C LEU A 64 -11.66 6.88 0.96
N VAL A 65 -10.64 7.74 0.91
CA VAL A 65 -9.78 7.91 -0.25
C VAL A 65 -8.41 7.32 0.07
N ASN A 66 -7.91 6.49 -0.83
CA ASN A 66 -6.53 6.02 -0.83
C ASN A 66 -5.79 6.77 -1.93
N PHE A 67 -4.73 7.48 -1.56
CA PHE A 67 -3.88 8.22 -2.48
C PHE A 67 -2.69 7.36 -2.87
N LEU A 68 -2.45 7.23 -4.17
CA LEU A 68 -1.34 6.47 -4.74
C LEU A 68 -0.39 7.42 -5.45
N TRP A 69 0.89 7.23 -5.23
CA TRP A 69 1.94 7.84 -6.02
C TRP A 69 2.85 6.73 -6.55
N ASP A 70 3.00 6.67 -7.86
CA ASP A 70 3.83 5.66 -8.54
C ASP A 70 4.64 6.35 -9.65
N ASP A 71 5.95 6.36 -9.50
CA ASP A 71 6.90 6.92 -10.48
C ASP A 71 6.53 8.34 -10.99
N GLY A 72 6.13 9.22 -10.07
CA GLY A 72 5.76 10.60 -10.38
C GLY A 72 4.30 10.81 -10.80
N VAL A 73 3.55 9.74 -11.00
CA VAL A 73 2.11 9.80 -11.30
C VAL A 73 1.30 9.55 -10.03
N TYR A 74 0.31 10.37 -9.77
CA TYR A 74 -0.60 10.16 -8.65
C TYR A 74 -2.02 9.80 -9.14
N THR A 75 -2.68 8.98 -8.36
CA THR A 75 -4.06 8.52 -8.61
C THR A 75 -4.76 8.35 -7.26
N THR A 76 -6.07 8.36 -7.25
CA THR A 76 -6.88 8.09 -6.05
C THR A 76 -7.83 6.94 -6.28
N VAL A 77 -8.04 6.16 -5.21
CA VAL A 77 -9.08 5.14 -5.12
C VAL A 77 -10.02 5.52 -4.00
N SER A 78 -11.28 5.77 -4.31
CA SER A 78 -12.31 6.14 -3.34
C SER A 78 -13.29 5.00 -3.13
N THR A 79 -13.63 4.74 -1.86
CA THR A 79 -14.63 3.75 -1.47
C THR A 79 -15.57 4.36 -0.42
N PRO A 80 -16.85 3.97 -0.39
CA PRO A 80 -17.76 4.39 0.66
C PRO A 80 -17.27 3.95 2.04
N ILE A 81 -17.57 4.73 3.08
CA ILE A 81 -17.33 4.32 4.47
C ILE A 81 -18.27 3.18 4.81
N ALA A 82 -17.71 2.01 5.10
CA ALA A 82 -18.48 0.78 5.36
C ALA A 82 -18.87 0.58 6.84
N GLY A 83 -18.35 1.40 7.74
CA GLY A 83 -18.60 1.32 9.18
C GLY A 83 -17.50 1.99 10.01
N ALA A 84 -17.42 1.67 11.29
CA ALA A 84 -16.40 2.19 12.18
C ALA A 84 -14.98 1.72 11.79
N SER A 85 -13.98 2.55 12.06
CA SER A 85 -12.57 2.14 11.93
C SER A 85 -12.27 1.03 12.93
N ARG A 86 -11.58 -0.03 12.47
CA ARG A 86 -11.29 -1.24 13.24
C ARG A 86 -9.82 -1.58 13.21
N PRO A 87 -9.25 -2.12 14.31
CA PRO A 87 -7.87 -2.63 14.33
C PRO A 87 -7.64 -3.71 13.28
N GLY A 88 -6.41 -3.80 12.75
CA GLY A 88 -5.98 -4.83 11.79
C GLY A 88 -6.34 -4.56 10.33
N THR A 89 -7.18 -3.56 10.03
CA THR A 89 -7.54 -3.23 8.64
C THR A 89 -6.34 -2.79 7.80
N GLY A 90 -5.41 -2.05 8.41
CA GLY A 90 -4.16 -1.63 7.77
C GLY A 90 -3.25 -2.80 7.43
N ASP A 91 -3.15 -3.79 8.33
CA ASP A 91 -2.32 -4.98 8.12
C ASP A 91 -2.88 -5.85 6.99
N ILE A 92 -4.20 -6.03 6.94
CA ILE A 92 -4.89 -6.74 5.85
C ILE A 92 -4.63 -6.03 4.52
N PHE A 93 -4.80 -4.71 4.49
CA PHE A 93 -4.56 -3.89 3.31
C PHE A 93 -3.12 -4.06 2.81
N ALA A 94 -2.12 -3.89 3.68
CA ALA A 94 -0.71 -4.03 3.35
C ALA A 94 -0.35 -5.44 2.87
N SER A 95 -0.95 -6.47 3.48
CA SER A 95 -0.73 -7.87 3.09
C SER A 95 -1.22 -8.16 1.67
N ILE A 96 -2.36 -7.60 1.28
CA ILE A 96 -2.89 -7.74 -0.09
C ILE A 96 -1.95 -7.05 -1.09
N LEU A 97 -1.49 -5.83 -0.79
CA LEU A 97 -0.55 -5.12 -1.65
C LEU A 97 0.76 -5.89 -1.82
N ALA A 98 1.30 -6.45 -0.73
CA ALA A 98 2.53 -7.23 -0.76
C ALA A 98 2.38 -8.51 -1.60
N ALA A 99 1.26 -9.23 -1.44
CA ALA A 99 0.98 -10.44 -2.21
C ALA A 99 0.81 -10.14 -3.71
N ASP A 100 0.11 -9.07 -4.04
CA ASP A 100 -0.12 -8.65 -5.42
C ASP A 100 1.17 -8.13 -6.08
N ALA A 101 2.03 -7.43 -5.34
CA ALA A 101 3.33 -7.01 -5.84
C ALA A 101 4.21 -8.21 -6.24
N VAL A 102 4.20 -9.30 -5.46
CA VAL A 102 4.92 -10.54 -5.80
C VAL A 102 4.32 -11.20 -7.05
N ARG A 103 3.01 -11.07 -7.28
CA ARG A 103 2.33 -11.58 -8.47
C ARG A 103 2.53 -10.71 -9.70
N GLY A 104 3.11 -9.52 -9.57
CA GLY A 104 3.30 -8.55 -10.65
C GLY A 104 2.06 -7.77 -11.02
N GLU A 105 1.07 -7.70 -10.13
CA GLU A 105 -0.12 -6.88 -10.30
C GLU A 105 0.22 -5.39 -10.25
N THR A 106 -0.62 -4.57 -10.88
CA THR A 106 -0.43 -3.12 -10.83
C THR A 106 -0.80 -2.57 -9.45
N LEU A 107 -0.11 -1.52 -9.00
CA LEU A 107 -0.41 -0.86 -7.72
C LEU A 107 -1.89 -0.42 -7.64
N LEU A 108 -2.42 0.15 -8.72
CA LEU A 108 -3.81 0.61 -8.76
C LEU A 108 -4.81 -0.54 -8.56
N SER A 109 -4.61 -1.67 -9.25
CA SER A 109 -5.43 -2.88 -9.09
C SER A 109 -5.39 -3.41 -7.67
N SER A 110 -4.18 -3.48 -7.09
CA SER A 110 -3.96 -3.98 -5.73
C SER A 110 -4.63 -3.10 -4.68
N VAL A 111 -4.51 -1.77 -4.81
CA VAL A 111 -5.16 -0.82 -3.89
C VAL A 111 -6.68 -0.89 -4.00
N GLN A 112 -7.24 -1.00 -5.21
CA GLN A 112 -8.68 -1.16 -5.40
C GLN A 112 -9.19 -2.47 -4.78
N LYS A 113 -8.49 -3.58 -4.99
CA LYS A 113 -8.80 -4.88 -4.39
C LYS A 113 -8.76 -4.81 -2.86
N ALA A 114 -7.67 -4.26 -2.30
CA ALA A 114 -7.50 -4.14 -0.85
C ALA A 114 -8.58 -3.25 -0.22
N ALA A 115 -8.88 -2.11 -0.83
CA ALA A 115 -9.91 -1.19 -0.33
C ALA A 115 -11.31 -1.83 -0.34
N ASN A 116 -11.67 -2.51 -1.41
CA ASN A 116 -12.94 -3.22 -1.52
C ASN A 116 -13.03 -4.37 -0.50
N PHE A 117 -11.96 -5.14 -0.35
CA PHE A 117 -11.92 -6.26 0.60
C PHE A 117 -12.05 -5.79 2.05
N VAL A 118 -11.29 -4.77 2.45
CA VAL A 118 -11.39 -4.18 3.79
C VAL A 118 -12.79 -3.63 4.05
N GLY A 119 -13.37 -2.93 3.08
CA GLY A 119 -14.76 -2.44 3.18
C GLY A 119 -15.77 -3.58 3.39
N LEU A 120 -15.62 -4.67 2.63
CA LEU A 120 -16.45 -5.87 2.79
C LEU A 120 -16.33 -6.49 4.19
N CYS A 121 -15.12 -6.60 4.72
CA CYS A 121 -14.86 -7.12 6.07
C CYS A 121 -15.45 -6.23 7.16
N ILE A 122 -15.32 -4.90 7.03
CA ILE A 122 -15.93 -3.94 7.97
C ILE A 122 -17.47 -4.07 7.95
N ALA A 123 -18.09 -4.03 6.78
CA ALA A 123 -19.54 -4.17 6.64
C ALA A 123 -20.04 -5.50 7.22
N GLY A 124 -19.30 -6.58 6.98
CA GLY A 124 -19.61 -7.89 7.53
C GLY A 124 -19.50 -7.95 9.06
N SER A 125 -18.52 -7.29 9.63
CA SER A 125 -18.33 -7.20 11.09
C SER A 125 -19.42 -6.37 11.75
N GLU A 126 -19.84 -5.26 11.14
CA GLU A 126 -21.00 -4.47 11.59
C GLU A 126 -22.26 -5.31 11.60
N LYS A 127 -22.54 -6.02 10.50
CA LYS A 127 -23.70 -6.90 10.38
C LYS A 127 -23.70 -8.05 11.41
N ALA A 128 -22.52 -8.54 11.75
CA ALA A 128 -22.35 -9.60 12.76
C ALA A 128 -22.42 -9.09 14.20
N GLY A 129 -22.45 -7.77 14.42
CA GLY A 129 -22.41 -7.17 15.76
C GLY A 129 -21.06 -7.38 16.47
N THR A 130 -19.98 -7.60 15.73
CA THR A 130 -18.64 -7.80 16.29
C THR A 130 -18.18 -6.51 16.98
N PRO A 131 -17.72 -6.55 18.24
CA PRO A 131 -17.16 -5.38 18.92
C PRO A 131 -16.03 -4.76 18.13
N VAL A 132 -15.96 -3.42 18.09
CA VAL A 132 -14.95 -2.67 17.29
C VAL A 132 -13.53 -3.06 17.67
N GLN A 133 -13.28 -3.29 18.97
CA GLN A 133 -11.97 -3.64 19.51
C GLN A 133 -11.45 -5.01 19.07
N GLU A 134 -12.34 -5.90 18.64
CA GLU A 134 -11.97 -7.24 18.15
C GLU A 134 -11.50 -7.24 16.69
N GLY A 135 -11.50 -6.07 16.04
CA GLY A 135 -11.06 -5.95 14.67
C GLY A 135 -12.15 -6.33 13.65
N VAL A 136 -11.73 -6.94 12.56
CA VAL A 136 -12.63 -7.34 11.45
C VAL A 136 -12.67 -8.85 11.28
N VAL A 137 -13.86 -9.37 10.97
CA VAL A 137 -14.05 -10.76 10.58
C VAL A 137 -13.70 -10.88 9.09
N PHE A 138 -12.48 -11.30 8.76
CA PHE A 138 -12.00 -11.37 7.38
C PHE A 138 -11.99 -12.79 6.81
N GLU A 139 -11.90 -13.82 7.62
CA GLU A 139 -11.74 -15.21 7.20
C GLU A 139 -12.90 -15.68 6.31
N LYS A 140 -14.11 -15.21 6.62
CA LYS A 140 -15.33 -15.54 5.86
C LYS A 140 -15.34 -14.96 4.44
N TYR A 141 -14.50 -13.95 4.22
CA TYR A 141 -14.48 -13.19 2.96
C TYR A 141 -13.25 -13.47 2.10
N LEU A 142 -12.34 -14.35 2.53
CA LEU A 142 -11.10 -14.66 1.80
C LEU A 142 -11.33 -15.09 0.35
N ALA A 143 -12.46 -15.75 0.07
CA ALA A 143 -12.82 -16.13 -1.31
C ALA A 143 -12.99 -14.92 -2.24
N ALA A 144 -13.23 -13.72 -1.72
CA ALA A 144 -13.34 -12.52 -2.54
C ALA A 144 -11.98 -11.98 -3.03
N LEU A 145 -10.86 -12.59 -2.61
CA LEU A 145 -9.51 -12.26 -3.07
C LEU A 145 -9.03 -13.16 -4.22
N LEU A 146 -9.78 -14.24 -4.52
CA LEU A 146 -9.48 -15.20 -5.59
C LEU A 146 -10.04 -14.71 -6.92
#